data_e47e4c4fee57535a42ec82dd16898b04
#
_entry.id   e47e4c4fee57535a42ec82dd16898b04
#
_cell.length_a   1.000
_cell.length_b   1.000
_cell.length_c   1.000
_cell.angle_alpha   90.00
_cell.angle_beta   90.00
_cell.angle_gamma   90.00
#
_symmetry.space_group_name_H-M   'P 1'
#
loop_
_entity.id
_entity.type
_entity.pdbx_description
1 polymer ?
#
loop_
_entity_poly.entity_id
_entity_poly.type
_entity_poly.pdbx_seq_one_letter_code
_entity_poly.pdbx_strand_id
1 'polypeptide(L)'
;PEPNITVRLRTFKGVAIETAAVKTLMSTAGDDDPKVALAIIYGLSYKEDSASGVKITSKALPFSLSTDSAVQKSYAKGHLDSSVTNGIVFTLRGQDVLTLGEIRLENMNLPPRDIMEKIYFIAPTDISDDEALGIFQNFFAGPKPLIGVFSLKDLKTSSALLDVSLDKLNITNPSTSPYALEVSLEHLKMPVALVPELQLLSVMGVPEIDASASYAMSLPNKDNQFNSTASLSVAKLGTADFAVKGEFPYEGYLDIVNK
;
A
#
# COMPACT_ATOMS: atom_id res chain seq x y z
N PRO A 1 14.71 23.39 -1.28
CA PRO A 1 14.45 23.50 -2.71
C PRO A 1 13.19 22.69 -3.04
N GLU A 2 12.17 23.40 -3.50
CA GLU A 2 10.88 22.80 -3.83
C GLU A 2 11.01 21.88 -5.06
N PRO A 3 10.33 20.72 -5.06
CA PRO A 3 10.26 19.87 -6.23
C PRO A 3 9.47 20.56 -7.34
N ASN A 4 9.90 20.40 -8.58
CA ASN A 4 9.13 20.87 -9.73
C ASN A 4 8.20 19.73 -10.20
N ILE A 5 6.90 19.96 -10.15
CA ILE A 5 5.87 19.01 -10.57
C ILE A 5 5.26 19.49 -11.87
N THR A 6 5.29 18.68 -12.90
CA THR A 6 4.65 18.91 -14.18
C THR A 6 3.58 17.87 -14.42
N VAL A 7 2.39 18.29 -14.82
CA VAL A 7 1.27 17.41 -15.21
C VAL A 7 0.82 17.82 -16.60
N ARG A 8 0.82 16.87 -17.54
CA ARG A 8 0.43 17.16 -18.93
C ARG A 8 -1.08 17.39 -19.06
N LEU A 9 -1.87 16.53 -18.42
CA LEU A 9 -3.34 16.64 -18.40
C LEU A 9 -3.86 16.11 -17.08
N ARG A 10 -4.79 16.84 -16.48
CA ARG A 10 -5.56 16.36 -15.33
C ARG A 10 -7.04 16.63 -15.54
N THR A 11 -7.87 15.67 -15.24
CA THR A 11 -9.32 15.73 -15.42
C THR A 11 -10.03 15.20 -14.18
N PHE A 12 -11.01 15.96 -13.72
CA PHE A 12 -11.92 15.55 -12.65
C PHE A 12 -13.34 15.42 -13.22
N LYS A 13 -14.03 14.35 -12.84
CA LYS A 13 -15.42 14.10 -13.23
C LYS A 13 -16.29 13.90 -12.00
N GLY A 14 -17.49 14.48 -12.00
CA GLY A 14 -18.49 14.29 -10.98
C GLY A 14 -18.05 14.76 -9.59
N VAL A 15 -17.34 15.89 -9.53
CA VAL A 15 -16.86 16.48 -8.28
C VAL A 15 -18.03 17.12 -7.52
N ALA A 16 -18.09 16.83 -6.23
CA ALA A 16 -18.99 17.50 -5.29
C ALA A 16 -18.27 17.70 -3.94
N ILE A 17 -18.67 18.75 -3.23
CA ILE A 17 -18.16 19.06 -1.89
C ILE A 17 -19.38 19.24 -0.98
N GLU A 18 -19.37 18.58 0.18
CA GLU A 18 -20.45 18.69 1.17
C GLU A 18 -20.54 20.13 1.72
N THR A 19 -21.76 20.63 1.94
CA THR A 19 -22.01 21.98 2.44
C THR A 19 -21.31 22.24 3.78
N ALA A 20 -21.22 21.23 4.65
CA ALA A 20 -20.52 21.35 5.93
C ALA A 20 -19.01 21.60 5.73
N ALA A 21 -18.39 20.92 4.77
CA ALA A 21 -16.98 21.13 4.41
C ALA A 21 -16.74 22.53 3.85
N VAL A 22 -17.64 23.01 2.99
CA VAL A 22 -17.58 24.38 2.46
C VAL A 22 -17.66 25.42 3.59
N LYS A 23 -18.56 25.24 4.56
CA LYS A 23 -18.65 26.11 5.72
C LYS A 23 -17.36 26.15 6.54
N THR A 24 -16.75 24.97 6.78
CA THR A 24 -15.46 24.90 7.48
C THR A 24 -14.37 25.65 6.72
N LEU A 25 -14.27 25.44 5.41
CA LEU A 25 -13.31 26.17 4.54
C LEU A 25 -13.49 27.68 4.61
N MET A 26 -14.73 28.16 4.66
CA MET A 26 -15.03 29.60 4.71
C MET A 26 -14.85 30.23 6.08
N SER A 27 -14.92 29.43 7.15
CA SER A 27 -14.84 29.91 8.55
C SER A 27 -13.43 29.85 9.14
N THR A 28 -12.52 29.15 8.49
CA THR A 28 -11.17 28.92 9.01
C THR A 28 -10.19 29.89 8.34
N ALA A 29 -9.47 30.66 9.16
CA ALA A 29 -8.63 31.76 8.72
C ALA A 29 -7.16 31.36 8.46
N GLY A 30 -6.90 30.19 7.86
CA GLY A 30 -5.54 29.77 7.51
C GLY A 30 -5.51 28.46 6.72
N ASP A 31 -4.66 28.41 5.71
CA ASP A 31 -4.54 27.25 4.82
C ASP A 31 -3.91 26.01 5.51
N ASP A 32 -3.23 26.21 6.65
CA ASP A 32 -2.50 25.17 7.39
C ASP A 32 -3.32 24.54 8.52
N ASP A 33 -4.60 24.91 8.69
CA ASP A 33 -5.43 24.33 9.75
C ASP A 33 -5.80 22.87 9.37
N PRO A 34 -5.42 21.87 10.18
CA PRO A 34 -5.78 20.47 9.95
C PRO A 34 -7.28 20.22 9.77
N LYS A 35 -8.14 21.07 10.36
CA LYS A 35 -9.61 21.00 10.17
C LYS A 35 -10.00 21.22 8.72
N VAL A 36 -9.30 22.10 8.02
CA VAL A 36 -9.51 22.36 6.58
C VAL A 36 -9.16 21.10 5.79
N ALA A 37 -8.00 20.49 6.06
CA ALA A 37 -7.59 19.27 5.39
C ALA A 37 -8.60 18.13 5.61
N LEU A 38 -9.03 17.90 6.85
CA LEU A 38 -10.04 16.88 7.17
C LEU A 38 -11.41 17.18 6.54
N ALA A 39 -11.82 18.46 6.51
CA ALA A 39 -13.07 18.85 5.86
C ALA A 39 -13.03 18.54 4.36
N ILE A 40 -11.90 18.79 3.69
CA ILE A 40 -11.72 18.44 2.28
C ILE A 40 -11.74 16.92 2.10
N ILE A 41 -10.93 16.18 2.86
CA ILE A 41 -10.79 14.73 2.75
C ILE A 41 -12.14 14.02 2.91
N TYR A 42 -12.94 14.38 3.92
CA TYR A 42 -14.23 13.72 4.19
C TYR A 42 -15.42 14.36 3.51
N GLY A 43 -15.31 15.60 3.05
CA GLY A 43 -16.39 16.32 2.37
C GLY A 43 -16.30 16.30 0.84
N LEU A 44 -15.13 15.95 0.28
CA LEU A 44 -14.93 15.83 -1.16
C LEU A 44 -15.47 14.48 -1.66
N SER A 45 -16.09 14.50 -2.81
CA SER A 45 -16.39 13.29 -3.58
C SER A 45 -16.16 13.54 -5.07
N TYR A 46 -15.76 12.49 -5.79
CA TYR A 46 -15.64 12.50 -7.24
C TYR A 46 -15.85 11.11 -7.82
N LYS A 47 -16.29 11.03 -9.08
CA LYS A 47 -16.41 9.77 -9.81
C LYS A 47 -15.09 9.31 -10.39
N GLU A 48 -14.29 10.24 -10.89
CA GLU A 48 -12.99 9.96 -11.49
C GLU A 48 -12.07 11.18 -11.36
N ASP A 49 -10.82 10.93 -10.95
CA ASP A 49 -9.68 11.85 -11.11
C ASP A 49 -8.65 11.14 -11.95
N SER A 50 -8.24 11.73 -13.04
CA SER A 50 -7.23 11.16 -13.94
C SER A 50 -6.16 12.19 -14.28
N ALA A 51 -4.91 11.75 -14.28
CA ALA A 51 -3.76 12.54 -14.69
C ALA A 51 -2.91 11.75 -15.69
N SER A 52 -2.27 12.45 -16.61
CA SER A 52 -1.32 11.85 -17.56
C SER A 52 -0.05 12.67 -17.67
N GLY A 53 1.06 11.99 -17.95
CA GLY A 53 2.36 12.61 -18.12
C GLY A 53 2.80 13.39 -16.87
N VAL A 54 2.64 12.81 -15.70
CA VAL A 54 3.10 13.41 -14.44
C VAL A 54 4.61 13.24 -14.36
N LYS A 55 5.32 14.35 -14.11
CA LYS A 55 6.77 14.31 -13.90
C LYS A 55 7.14 15.17 -12.70
N ILE A 56 7.92 14.59 -11.81
CA ILE A 56 8.49 15.23 -10.62
C ILE A 56 10.00 15.30 -10.80
N THR A 57 10.59 16.48 -10.68
CA THR A 57 12.04 16.68 -10.74
C THR A 57 12.50 17.49 -9.54
N SER A 58 13.74 17.30 -9.12
CA SER A 58 14.37 18.13 -8.10
C SER A 58 15.55 18.88 -8.71
N LYS A 59 15.67 20.18 -8.37
CA LYS A 59 16.86 20.95 -8.73
C LYS A 59 18.06 20.66 -7.84
N ALA A 60 17.82 20.16 -6.62
CA ALA A 60 18.86 19.87 -5.64
C ALA A 60 19.46 18.47 -5.79
N LEU A 61 18.69 17.52 -6.29
CA LEU A 61 19.09 16.14 -6.44
C LEU A 61 18.87 15.71 -7.90
N PRO A 62 19.83 14.98 -8.51
CA PRO A 62 19.76 14.60 -9.92
C PRO A 62 18.78 13.42 -10.13
N PHE A 63 17.53 13.55 -9.67
CA PHE A 63 16.52 12.53 -9.87
C PHE A 63 15.28 13.06 -10.56
N SER A 64 14.57 12.19 -11.24
CA SER A 64 13.19 12.42 -11.67
C SER A 64 12.32 11.18 -11.45
N LEU A 65 11.05 11.42 -11.19
CA LEU A 65 9.99 10.41 -11.17
C LEU A 65 8.98 10.81 -12.23
N SER A 66 8.63 9.89 -13.12
CA SER A 66 7.59 10.11 -14.11
C SER A 66 6.57 8.98 -14.08
N THR A 67 5.32 9.29 -14.49
CA THR A 67 4.27 8.31 -14.70
C THR A 67 3.53 8.61 -16.00
N ASP A 68 3.11 7.57 -16.71
CA ASP A 68 2.32 7.73 -17.93
C ASP A 68 0.90 8.16 -17.60
N SER A 69 0.28 7.50 -16.66
CA SER A 69 -1.09 7.80 -16.23
C SER A 69 -1.33 7.43 -14.76
N ALA A 70 -2.22 8.17 -14.13
CA ALA A 70 -2.80 7.86 -12.84
C ALA A 70 -4.32 8.07 -12.91
N VAL A 71 -5.08 7.09 -12.46
CA VAL A 71 -6.55 7.15 -12.46
C VAL A 71 -7.06 6.72 -11.09
N GLN A 72 -7.89 7.55 -10.49
CA GLN A 72 -8.61 7.23 -9.25
C GLN A 72 -10.11 7.26 -9.54
N LYS A 73 -10.85 6.31 -8.98
CA LYS A 73 -12.30 6.19 -9.22
C LYS A 73 -13.06 6.12 -7.91
N SER A 74 -14.22 6.79 -7.92
CA SER A 74 -15.22 6.72 -6.86
C SER A 74 -14.65 7.05 -5.47
N TYR A 75 -14.24 8.28 -5.29
CA TYR A 75 -13.87 8.76 -3.97
C TYR A 75 -15.05 9.43 -3.27
N ALA A 76 -15.33 9.04 -2.04
CA ALA A 76 -16.31 9.71 -1.17
C ALA A 76 -16.07 9.38 0.31
N LYS A 77 -16.13 10.38 1.18
CA LYS A 77 -16.09 10.22 2.65
C LYS A 77 -14.92 9.40 3.16
N GLY A 78 -13.73 9.60 2.57
CA GLY A 78 -12.54 8.85 2.95
C GLY A 78 -12.45 7.44 2.36
N HIS A 79 -13.39 7.05 1.49
CA HIS A 79 -13.33 5.79 0.75
C HIS A 79 -12.96 6.03 -0.71
N LEU A 80 -12.03 5.24 -1.23
CA LEU A 80 -11.62 5.23 -2.64
C LEU A 80 -11.75 3.80 -3.18
N ASP A 81 -12.60 3.63 -4.21
CA ASP A 81 -12.81 2.31 -4.81
C ASP A 81 -11.54 1.78 -5.47
N SER A 82 -10.87 2.60 -6.28
CA SER A 82 -9.64 2.19 -6.95
C SER A 82 -8.71 3.35 -7.29
N SER A 83 -7.41 3.05 -7.25
CA SER A 83 -6.35 3.90 -7.78
C SER A 83 -5.40 3.05 -8.61
N VAL A 84 -5.14 3.44 -9.85
CA VAL A 84 -4.21 2.76 -10.75
C VAL A 84 -3.23 3.79 -11.30
N THR A 85 -1.95 3.52 -11.14
CA THR A 85 -0.85 4.32 -11.71
C THR A 85 -0.02 3.43 -12.63
N ASN A 86 0.20 3.88 -13.85
CA ASN A 86 0.91 3.12 -14.88
C ASN A 86 2.18 3.83 -15.33
N GLY A 87 3.16 3.04 -15.79
CA GLY A 87 4.36 3.53 -16.43
C GLY A 87 5.22 4.40 -15.52
N ILE A 88 5.51 3.90 -14.32
CA ILE A 88 6.32 4.62 -13.33
C ILE A 88 7.79 4.39 -13.66
N VAL A 89 8.53 5.48 -13.82
CA VAL A 89 9.99 5.46 -14.08
C VAL A 89 10.68 6.38 -13.08
N PHE A 90 11.62 5.80 -12.33
CA PHE A 90 12.54 6.56 -11.51
C PHE A 90 13.91 6.64 -12.18
N THR A 91 14.34 7.87 -12.47
CA THR A 91 15.60 8.17 -13.14
C THR A 91 16.56 8.82 -12.16
N LEU A 92 17.79 8.35 -12.08
CA LEU A 92 18.87 8.93 -11.29
C LEU A 92 20.02 9.31 -12.23
N ARG A 93 20.47 10.56 -12.19
CA ARG A 93 21.55 11.07 -13.05
C ARG A 93 21.34 10.80 -14.55
N GLY A 94 20.08 10.83 -15.00
CA GLY A 94 19.73 10.62 -16.40
C GLY A 94 19.64 9.14 -16.83
N GLN A 95 19.79 8.20 -15.91
CA GLN A 95 19.62 6.77 -16.16
C GLN A 95 18.39 6.26 -15.42
N ASP A 96 17.57 5.47 -16.10
CA ASP A 96 16.43 4.81 -15.48
C ASP A 96 16.96 3.68 -14.58
N VAL A 97 16.74 3.83 -13.28
CA VAL A 97 17.23 2.87 -12.26
C VAL A 97 16.12 1.97 -11.72
N LEU A 98 14.86 2.39 -11.90
CA LEU A 98 13.71 1.58 -11.54
C LEU A 98 12.55 1.89 -12.48
N THR A 99 11.92 0.86 -12.99
CA THR A 99 10.67 0.93 -13.75
C THR A 99 9.61 0.05 -13.09
N LEU A 100 8.36 0.49 -13.15
CA LEU A 100 7.23 -0.24 -12.62
C LEU A 100 6.04 -0.06 -13.56
N GLY A 101 5.50 -1.16 -14.09
CA GLY A 101 4.41 -1.14 -15.06
C GLY A 101 3.12 -0.63 -14.46
N GLU A 102 2.70 -1.17 -13.32
CA GLU A 102 1.44 -0.77 -12.65
C GLU A 102 1.59 -0.79 -11.13
N ILE A 103 1.02 0.22 -10.47
CA ILE A 103 0.61 0.17 -9.06
C ILE A 103 -0.91 0.26 -9.02
N ARG A 104 -1.55 -0.66 -8.29
CA ARG A 104 -3.00 -0.67 -8.09
C ARG A 104 -3.34 -0.77 -6.62
N LEU A 105 -4.27 0.07 -6.20
CA LEU A 105 -4.88 0.07 -4.88
C LEU A 105 -6.39 -0.03 -5.07
N GLU A 106 -7.06 -0.92 -4.31
CA GLU A 106 -8.51 -1.04 -4.35
C GLU A 106 -9.10 -1.09 -2.94
N ASN A 107 -10.31 -0.56 -2.81
CA ASN A 107 -11.04 -0.50 -1.55
C ASN A 107 -10.21 0.14 -0.43
N MET A 108 -9.65 1.32 -0.71
CA MET A 108 -8.95 2.10 0.31
C MET A 108 -9.97 2.80 1.21
N ASN A 109 -9.78 2.63 2.51
CA ASN A 109 -10.61 3.29 3.51
C ASN A 109 -9.71 4.10 4.44
N LEU A 110 -9.97 5.37 4.57
CA LEU A 110 -9.38 6.15 5.66
C LEU A 110 -10.09 5.78 6.98
N PRO A 111 -9.41 5.90 8.10
CA PRO A 111 -10.04 5.77 9.41
C PRO A 111 -11.25 6.70 9.54
N PRO A 112 -12.20 6.40 10.42
CA PRO A 112 -13.29 7.33 10.73
C PRO A 112 -12.77 8.73 11.05
N ARG A 113 -13.55 9.75 10.68
CA ARG A 113 -13.13 11.14 10.80
C ARG A 113 -12.75 11.53 12.24
N ASP A 114 -13.49 11.05 13.23
CA ASP A 114 -13.22 11.30 14.66
C ASP A 114 -11.88 10.72 15.12
N ILE A 115 -11.48 9.58 14.57
CA ILE A 115 -10.16 8.98 14.80
C ILE A 115 -9.07 9.86 14.16
N MET A 116 -9.30 10.31 12.92
CA MET A 116 -8.34 11.19 12.26
C MET A 116 -8.22 12.55 12.94
N GLU A 117 -9.32 13.08 13.47
CA GLU A 117 -9.28 14.30 14.29
C GLU A 117 -8.40 14.11 15.53
N LYS A 118 -8.51 12.98 16.22
CA LYS A 118 -7.63 12.68 17.37
C LYS A 118 -6.16 12.60 16.95
N ILE A 119 -5.83 11.91 15.87
CA ILE A 119 -4.44 11.78 15.37
C ILE A 119 -3.84 13.16 15.03
N TYR A 120 -4.62 14.06 14.43
CA TYR A 120 -4.12 15.38 14.01
C TYR A 120 -4.09 16.42 15.10
N PHE A 121 -5.00 16.35 16.12
CA PHE A 121 -5.17 17.42 17.09
C PHE A 121 -4.59 17.11 18.47
N ILE A 122 -4.26 15.84 18.74
CA ILE A 122 -3.61 15.47 20.00
C ILE A 122 -2.10 15.49 19.75
N ALA A 123 -1.37 16.30 20.51
CA ALA A 123 0.09 16.27 20.44
C ALA A 123 0.59 14.85 20.82
N PRO A 124 1.62 14.31 20.13
CA PRO A 124 2.13 12.97 20.41
C PRO A 124 2.52 12.73 21.88
N THR A 125 2.83 13.81 22.61
CA THR A 125 3.17 13.79 24.05
C THR A 125 1.95 13.66 24.97
N ASP A 126 0.75 13.89 24.44
CA ASP A 126 -0.49 13.97 25.24
C ASP A 126 -1.37 12.73 25.02
N ILE A 127 -0.92 11.78 24.20
CA ILE A 127 -1.62 10.51 23.97
C ILE A 127 -1.10 9.50 24.99
N SER A 128 -1.97 8.96 25.82
CA SER A 128 -1.64 7.83 26.68
C SER A 128 -1.41 6.56 25.87
N ASP A 129 -0.64 5.60 26.40
CA ASP A 129 -0.40 4.32 25.71
C ASP A 129 -1.71 3.59 25.38
N ASP A 130 -2.72 3.65 26.25
CA ASP A 130 -4.04 3.05 26.03
C ASP A 130 -4.81 3.73 24.88
N GLU A 131 -4.72 5.06 24.78
CA GLU A 131 -5.33 5.80 23.67
C GLU A 131 -4.61 5.55 22.36
N ALA A 132 -3.28 5.49 22.38
CA ALA A 132 -2.47 5.14 21.20
C ALA A 132 -2.82 3.72 20.72
N LEU A 133 -2.95 2.77 21.64
CA LEU A 133 -3.37 1.40 21.33
C LEU A 133 -4.80 1.37 20.77
N GLY A 134 -5.74 2.13 21.37
CA GLY A 134 -7.11 2.23 20.89
C GLY A 134 -7.19 2.84 19.47
N ILE A 135 -6.38 3.87 19.17
CA ILE A 135 -6.26 4.45 17.84
C ILE A 135 -5.73 3.40 16.86
N PHE A 136 -4.66 2.69 17.24
CA PHE A 136 -4.06 1.65 16.42
C PHE A 136 -5.04 0.50 16.14
N GLN A 137 -5.74 0.02 17.15
CA GLN A 137 -6.74 -1.03 17.01
C GLN A 137 -7.88 -0.61 16.07
N ASN A 138 -8.41 0.60 16.21
CA ASN A 138 -9.43 1.12 15.30
C ASN A 138 -8.93 1.34 13.88
N PHE A 139 -7.63 1.64 13.72
CA PHE A 139 -7.00 1.82 12.43
C PHE A 139 -6.83 0.51 11.67
N PHE A 140 -6.41 -0.56 12.36
CA PHE A 140 -6.10 -1.86 11.73
C PHE A 140 -7.20 -2.90 11.90
N ALA A 141 -8.01 -2.83 12.95
CA ALA A 141 -9.11 -3.76 13.24
C ALA A 141 -10.50 -3.16 13.00
N GLY A 142 -10.57 -2.02 12.32
CA GLY A 142 -11.84 -1.40 11.93
C GLY A 142 -12.68 -2.33 11.05
N PRO A 143 -13.99 -2.02 10.86
CA PRO A 143 -14.92 -2.89 10.14
C PRO A 143 -14.58 -3.06 8.65
N LYS A 144 -13.64 -2.26 8.14
CA LYS A 144 -13.15 -2.32 6.77
C LYS A 144 -11.63 -2.23 6.77
N PRO A 145 -10.93 -2.99 5.93
CA PRO A 145 -9.48 -2.87 5.79
C PRO A 145 -9.10 -1.48 5.27
N LEU A 146 -7.95 -0.95 5.71
CA LEU A 146 -7.42 0.30 5.16
C LEU A 146 -7.17 0.20 3.65
N ILE A 147 -6.68 -0.95 3.20
CA ILE A 147 -6.44 -1.27 1.80
C ILE A 147 -6.97 -2.68 1.59
N GLY A 148 -7.95 -2.84 0.71
CA GLY A 148 -8.49 -4.14 0.35
C GLY A 148 -7.54 -4.90 -0.57
N VAL A 149 -6.97 -4.21 -1.60
CA VAL A 149 -6.00 -4.78 -2.53
C VAL A 149 -4.86 -3.80 -2.77
N PHE A 150 -3.64 -4.30 -2.67
CA PHE A 150 -2.42 -3.64 -3.15
C PHE A 150 -1.75 -4.55 -4.17
N SER A 151 -1.44 -4.04 -5.35
CA SER A 151 -0.78 -4.81 -6.40
C SER A 151 0.30 -3.99 -7.10
N LEU A 152 1.44 -4.63 -7.35
CA LEU A 152 2.52 -4.13 -8.20
C LEU A 152 2.68 -5.07 -9.40
N LYS A 153 3.01 -4.53 -10.59
CA LYS A 153 3.35 -5.33 -11.77
C LYS A 153 4.57 -4.77 -12.48
N ASP A 154 5.33 -5.67 -13.08
CA ASP A 154 6.45 -5.37 -13.97
C ASP A 154 7.50 -4.45 -13.33
N LEU A 155 7.88 -4.74 -12.07
CA LEU A 155 8.98 -4.04 -11.43
C LEU A 155 10.30 -4.53 -12.00
N LYS A 156 11.14 -3.60 -12.42
CA LYS A 156 12.51 -3.87 -12.86
C LYS A 156 13.45 -2.81 -12.31
N THR A 157 14.60 -3.26 -11.82
CA THR A 157 15.71 -2.38 -11.51
C THR A 157 16.79 -2.54 -12.59
N SER A 158 17.38 -1.46 -13.02
CA SER A 158 18.46 -1.45 -14.00
C SER A 158 19.65 -0.67 -13.48
N SER A 159 20.31 -1.20 -12.46
CA SER A 159 21.58 -0.67 -12.01
C SER A 159 22.66 -1.73 -12.10
N ALA A 160 23.91 -1.32 -12.32
CA ALA A 160 25.05 -2.24 -12.38
C ALA A 160 25.22 -3.09 -11.09
N LEU A 161 24.53 -2.71 -10.01
CA LEU A 161 24.61 -3.37 -8.70
C LEU A 161 23.33 -4.17 -8.37
N LEU A 162 22.22 -3.90 -9.05
CA LEU A 162 20.92 -4.51 -8.76
C LEU A 162 20.22 -4.81 -10.09
N ASP A 163 20.21 -6.06 -10.47
CA ASP A 163 19.40 -6.58 -11.58
C ASP A 163 18.30 -7.47 -10.99
N VAL A 164 17.22 -6.83 -10.55
CA VAL A 164 16.08 -7.50 -9.93
C VAL A 164 14.83 -7.19 -10.72
N SER A 165 14.05 -8.21 -11.00
CA SER A 165 12.72 -8.04 -11.58
C SER A 165 11.67 -8.82 -10.81
N LEU A 166 10.44 -8.35 -10.87
CA LEU A 166 9.28 -8.96 -10.24
C LEU A 166 8.09 -8.76 -11.18
N ASP A 167 7.49 -9.86 -11.64
CA ASP A 167 6.36 -9.78 -12.54
C ASP A 167 5.12 -9.27 -11.81
N LYS A 168 4.86 -9.78 -10.60
CA LYS A 168 3.71 -9.32 -9.81
C LYS A 168 3.88 -9.55 -8.32
N LEU A 169 3.46 -8.57 -7.54
CA LEU A 169 3.15 -8.68 -6.10
C LEU A 169 1.68 -8.32 -5.92
N ASN A 170 0.95 -9.16 -5.20
CA ASN A 170 -0.42 -8.89 -4.82
C ASN A 170 -0.61 -9.13 -3.33
N ILE A 171 -1.20 -8.17 -2.64
CA ILE A 171 -1.59 -8.27 -1.23
C ILE A 171 -3.08 -7.98 -1.17
N THR A 172 -3.85 -8.93 -0.69
CA THR A 172 -5.30 -8.82 -0.56
C THR A 172 -5.69 -9.00 0.89
N ASN A 173 -6.50 -8.09 1.39
CA ASN A 173 -7.15 -8.21 2.68
C ASN A 173 -8.67 -8.32 2.45
N PRO A 174 -9.19 -9.53 2.20
CA PRO A 174 -10.58 -9.71 1.80
C PRO A 174 -11.57 -9.49 2.93
N SER A 175 -11.13 -9.57 4.18
CA SER A 175 -12.02 -9.46 5.34
C SER A 175 -11.25 -8.96 6.57
N THR A 176 -11.96 -8.22 7.41
CA THR A 176 -11.48 -7.81 8.75
C THR A 176 -12.13 -8.59 9.88
N SER A 177 -13.19 -9.38 9.57
CA SER A 177 -13.87 -10.19 10.59
C SER A 177 -14.50 -11.43 9.93
N PRO A 178 -13.85 -12.59 9.98
CA PRO A 178 -12.50 -12.82 10.49
C PRO A 178 -11.44 -12.07 9.66
N TYR A 179 -10.34 -11.69 10.28
CA TYR A 179 -9.24 -11.09 9.54
C TYR A 179 -8.63 -12.12 8.58
N ALA A 180 -8.47 -11.73 7.32
CA ALA A 180 -7.85 -12.55 6.31
C ALA A 180 -6.83 -11.75 5.52
N LEU A 181 -5.70 -12.38 5.23
CA LEU A 181 -4.61 -11.80 4.44
C LEU A 181 -4.16 -12.82 3.41
N GLU A 182 -4.05 -12.38 2.17
CA GLU A 182 -3.47 -13.15 1.08
C GLU A 182 -2.33 -12.34 0.46
N VAL A 183 -1.19 -12.99 0.27
CA VAL A 183 -0.03 -12.41 -0.39
C VAL A 183 0.41 -13.35 -1.51
N SER A 184 0.62 -12.85 -2.71
CA SER A 184 1.25 -13.60 -3.79
C SER A 184 2.35 -12.80 -4.44
N LEU A 185 3.43 -13.48 -4.78
CA LEU A 185 4.59 -12.95 -5.47
C LEU A 185 4.88 -13.89 -6.64
N GLU A 186 4.97 -13.33 -7.85
CA GLU A 186 5.18 -14.08 -9.09
C GLU A 186 6.50 -13.65 -9.74
N HIS A 187 7.37 -14.63 -10.00
CA HIS A 187 8.63 -14.45 -10.72
C HIS A 187 9.52 -13.31 -10.20
N LEU A 188 9.87 -13.37 -8.91
CA LEU A 188 10.98 -12.56 -8.38
C LEU A 188 12.28 -13.14 -8.93
N LYS A 189 12.92 -12.40 -9.85
CA LYS A 189 14.20 -12.77 -10.43
C LYS A 189 15.28 -11.89 -9.86
N MET A 190 16.36 -12.52 -9.41
CA MET A 190 17.54 -11.82 -8.93
C MET A 190 18.79 -12.67 -9.05
N PRO A 191 19.98 -12.06 -9.31
CA PRO A 191 21.23 -12.78 -9.29
C PRO A 191 21.54 -13.37 -7.92
N VAL A 192 21.98 -14.61 -7.87
CA VAL A 192 22.40 -15.30 -6.64
C VAL A 192 23.52 -14.53 -5.92
N ALA A 193 24.36 -13.82 -6.68
CA ALA A 193 25.46 -13.03 -6.13
C ALA A 193 25.01 -11.89 -5.17
N LEU A 194 23.74 -11.48 -5.22
CA LEU A 194 23.17 -10.48 -4.30
C LEU A 194 22.89 -11.03 -2.91
N VAL A 195 22.85 -12.35 -2.74
CA VAL A 195 22.54 -13.03 -1.47
C VAL A 195 23.72 -13.92 -1.09
N PRO A 196 24.61 -13.48 -0.18
CA PRO A 196 25.84 -14.21 0.16
C PRO A 196 25.59 -15.67 0.56
N GLU A 197 24.50 -15.95 1.27
CA GLU A 197 24.11 -17.28 1.74
C GLU A 197 23.76 -18.23 0.61
N LEU A 198 23.42 -17.72 -0.57
CA LEU A 198 23.01 -18.49 -1.73
C LEU A 198 24.10 -18.66 -2.79
N GLN A 199 25.30 -18.15 -2.57
CA GLN A 199 26.41 -18.21 -3.54
C GLN A 199 26.78 -19.64 -3.97
N LEU A 200 26.55 -20.64 -3.12
CA LEU A 200 26.73 -22.06 -3.48
C LEU A 200 25.85 -22.48 -4.67
N LEU A 201 24.69 -21.89 -4.83
CA LEU A 201 23.79 -22.19 -5.95
C LEU A 201 24.41 -21.81 -7.30
N SER A 202 25.21 -20.74 -7.34
CA SER A 202 25.97 -20.35 -8.56
C SER A 202 26.96 -21.45 -8.98
N VAL A 203 27.65 -22.06 -8.02
CA VAL A 203 28.56 -23.18 -8.27
C VAL A 203 27.81 -24.42 -8.76
N MET A 204 26.54 -24.59 -8.32
CA MET A 204 25.66 -25.67 -8.77
C MET A 204 24.99 -25.39 -10.13
N GLY A 205 25.36 -24.31 -10.82
CA GLY A 205 24.79 -23.96 -12.12
C GLY A 205 23.46 -23.20 -12.07
N VAL A 206 23.12 -22.58 -10.91
CA VAL A 206 21.96 -21.72 -10.74
C VAL A 206 22.47 -20.29 -10.44
N PRO A 207 22.79 -19.49 -11.46
CA PRO A 207 23.32 -18.13 -11.27
C PRO A 207 22.24 -17.10 -10.90
N GLU A 208 20.98 -17.42 -11.14
CA GLU A 208 19.82 -16.55 -10.93
C GLU A 208 18.74 -17.32 -10.17
N ILE A 209 18.11 -16.66 -9.23
CA ILE A 209 16.88 -17.14 -8.57
C ILE A 209 15.70 -16.59 -9.36
N ASP A 210 14.75 -17.47 -9.69
CA ASP A 210 13.41 -17.15 -10.17
C ASP A 210 12.43 -17.82 -9.20
N ALA A 211 11.83 -17.01 -8.34
CA ALA A 211 11.00 -17.49 -7.24
C ALA A 211 9.58 -16.93 -7.32
N SER A 212 8.61 -17.79 -7.00
CA SER A 212 7.22 -17.42 -6.77
C SER A 212 6.80 -17.91 -5.40
N ALA A 213 6.01 -17.10 -4.69
CA ALA A 213 5.53 -17.43 -3.36
C ALA A 213 4.06 -17.05 -3.19
N SER A 214 3.36 -17.78 -2.38
CA SER A 214 2.03 -17.39 -1.92
C SER A 214 1.89 -17.65 -0.42
N TYR A 215 1.14 -16.80 0.23
CA TYR A 215 0.78 -16.93 1.64
C TYR A 215 -0.68 -16.54 1.81
N ALA A 216 -1.43 -17.35 2.53
CA ALA A 216 -2.78 -17.02 2.93
C ALA A 216 -2.97 -17.32 4.41
N MET A 217 -3.62 -16.43 5.12
CA MET A 217 -3.90 -16.54 6.55
C MET A 217 -5.32 -16.07 6.82
N SER A 218 -6.02 -16.81 7.68
CA SER A 218 -7.24 -16.32 8.33
C SER A 218 -7.11 -16.48 9.85
N LEU A 219 -7.36 -15.38 10.57
CA LEU A 219 -7.41 -15.42 12.03
C LEU A 219 -8.72 -16.02 12.52
N PRO A 220 -8.78 -16.50 13.77
CA PRO A 220 -9.96 -17.16 14.30
C PRO A 220 -11.21 -16.27 14.18
N ASN A 221 -12.25 -16.88 13.68
CA ASN A 221 -13.62 -16.36 13.75
C ASN A 221 -14.31 -16.90 15.03
N LYS A 222 -15.62 -16.72 15.12
CA LYS A 222 -16.43 -17.25 16.22
C LYS A 222 -16.32 -18.78 16.40
N ASP A 223 -15.85 -19.49 15.37
CA ASP A 223 -15.65 -20.94 15.40
C ASP A 223 -14.23 -21.32 15.89
N ASN A 224 -13.44 -20.33 16.33
CA ASN A 224 -12.08 -20.47 16.86
C ASN A 224 -11.09 -21.14 15.89
N GLN A 225 -11.39 -21.18 14.60
CA GLN A 225 -10.52 -21.83 13.62
C GLN A 225 -9.51 -20.84 13.04
N PHE A 226 -8.25 -21.20 13.12
CA PHE A 226 -7.12 -20.55 12.47
C PHE A 226 -6.65 -21.39 11.28
N ASN A 227 -6.36 -20.76 10.16
CA ASN A 227 -5.78 -21.42 9.00
C ASN A 227 -4.67 -20.54 8.41
N SER A 228 -3.53 -21.16 8.10
CA SER A 228 -2.44 -20.51 7.40
C SER A 228 -1.85 -21.48 6.39
N THR A 229 -1.63 -21.02 5.18
CA THR A 229 -0.98 -21.77 4.09
C THR A 229 0.12 -20.92 3.48
N ALA A 230 1.22 -21.55 3.11
CA ALA A 230 2.31 -20.92 2.39
C ALA A 230 2.83 -21.88 1.31
N SER A 231 3.17 -21.34 0.15
CA SER A 231 3.84 -22.06 -0.92
C SER A 231 5.03 -21.24 -1.41
N LEU A 232 6.16 -21.90 -1.63
CA LEU A 232 7.35 -21.31 -2.23
C LEU A 232 7.81 -22.20 -3.38
N SER A 233 7.91 -21.66 -4.57
CA SER A 233 8.45 -22.35 -5.75
C SER A 233 9.68 -21.61 -6.22
N VAL A 234 10.78 -22.31 -6.43
CA VAL A 234 12.01 -21.76 -7.01
C VAL A 234 12.37 -22.58 -8.23
N ALA A 235 12.47 -21.91 -9.38
CA ALA A 235 12.77 -22.55 -10.65
C ALA A 235 14.06 -23.38 -10.55
N LYS A 236 14.04 -24.60 -11.08
CA LYS A 236 15.12 -25.59 -11.04
C LYS A 236 15.43 -26.21 -9.66
N LEU A 237 14.87 -25.69 -8.56
CA LEU A 237 15.11 -26.21 -7.21
C LEU A 237 13.91 -26.98 -6.68
N GLY A 238 12.68 -26.56 -7.00
CA GLY A 238 11.46 -27.25 -6.59
C GLY A 238 10.46 -26.35 -5.87
N THR A 239 9.47 -26.99 -5.28
CA THR A 239 8.38 -26.34 -4.55
C THR A 239 8.29 -26.90 -3.14
N ALA A 240 8.00 -26.02 -2.17
CA ALA A 240 7.71 -26.37 -0.78
C ALA A 240 6.36 -25.77 -0.38
N ASP A 241 5.48 -26.60 0.15
CA ASP A 241 4.16 -26.21 0.62
C ASP A 241 4.04 -26.45 2.13
N PHE A 242 3.47 -25.47 2.82
CA PHE A 242 3.25 -25.50 4.24
C PHE A 242 1.78 -25.21 4.54
N ALA A 243 1.19 -25.94 5.48
CA ALA A 243 -0.15 -25.66 5.96
C ALA A 243 -0.21 -25.85 7.47
N VAL A 244 -0.77 -24.87 8.16
CA VAL A 244 -1.04 -24.91 9.59
C VAL A 244 -2.53 -24.67 9.79
N LYS A 245 -3.18 -25.59 10.51
CA LYS A 245 -4.57 -25.46 10.94
C LYS A 245 -4.63 -25.67 12.43
N GLY A 246 -5.41 -24.88 13.11
CA GLY A 246 -5.55 -25.00 14.55
C GLY A 246 -6.85 -24.40 15.05
N GLU A 247 -7.18 -24.73 16.28
CA GLU A 247 -8.23 -24.06 17.03
C GLU A 247 -7.56 -23.14 18.04
N PHE A 248 -7.93 -21.87 18.00
CA PHE A 248 -7.43 -20.87 18.93
C PHE A 248 -8.63 -20.13 19.51
N PRO A 249 -8.83 -20.13 20.84
CA PRO A 249 -9.95 -19.43 21.46
C PRO A 249 -9.95 -17.95 21.05
N TYR A 250 -11.00 -17.50 20.39
CA TYR A 250 -11.13 -16.11 19.94
C TYR A 250 -10.99 -15.11 21.11
N GLU A 251 -11.53 -15.48 22.28
CA GLU A 251 -11.39 -14.68 23.50
C GLU A 251 -9.91 -14.58 23.94
N GLY A 252 -9.15 -15.67 23.84
CA GLY A 252 -7.72 -15.67 24.15
C GLY A 252 -6.87 -14.84 23.18
N TYR A 253 -7.30 -14.73 21.92
CA TYR A 253 -6.67 -13.84 20.94
C TYR A 253 -6.87 -12.36 21.30
N LEU A 254 -8.08 -11.98 21.69
CA LEU A 254 -8.36 -10.64 22.15
C LEU A 254 -7.57 -10.27 23.40
N ASP A 255 -7.34 -11.23 24.30
CA ASP A 255 -6.52 -11.03 25.51
C ASP A 255 -5.03 -10.82 25.18
N ILE A 256 -4.52 -11.41 24.09
CA ILE A 256 -3.12 -11.20 23.64
C ILE A 256 -2.97 -9.86 22.95
N VAL A 257 -3.96 -9.46 22.15
CA VAL A 257 -3.93 -8.18 21.41
C VAL A 257 -4.21 -6.99 22.33
N ASN A 258 -4.90 -7.23 23.45
CA ASN A 258 -5.25 -6.21 24.44
C ASN A 258 -4.26 -6.10 25.61
N LYS A 259 -3.17 -6.87 25.61
CA LYS A 259 -2.04 -6.79 26.57
C LYS A 259 -0.83 -6.13 25.96
#